data_c1a498b36aee5405e2d54e328f99e2a8
#
_entry.id   c1a498b36aee5405e2d54e328f99e2a8
#
_cell.length_a   1.000
_cell.length_b   1.000
_cell.length_c   1.000
_cell.angle_alpha   90.00
_cell.angle_beta   90.00
_cell.angle_gamma   90.00
#
_symmetry.space_group_name_H-M   'P 1'
#
loop_
_entity.id
_entity.type
_entity.pdbx_description
1 polymer ?
#
loop_
_entity_poly.entity_id
_entity_poly.type
_entity_poly.pdbx_seq_one_letter_code
_entity_poly.pdbx_strand_id
1 'polypeptide(L)'
;MPAPSPSELRREHLLDPEIAFLNHGSFGACPRPVFERYQARQRELEREPVDFLARRLPDLLNSARTALAAYIGCAPTDLAFVQNATTGVNLAARSLDLRQGDEVLATDLEYGACDLAWDWVCRRTGARHIRAPIPLPLRDPGDLVDALFAAATERTRAVFVSHVTSTTGLVLPVEDILARARTLGLVTIVDGAHAPSQVALDLDRLGADYYAGNLHKWLGAAKGAGFLHVGPEHQDRVDAAIVSWGYVEGATFQERIERQGTRDPAAWLTVPDAIGFQAERDWDDVRDRSRRLTHEARRDLCDLLGTEPLGPDSMVAQMAAVRLPRPADGLSERLFAGHRVEIPVEDELLRLSVAGYTTREEIDRLLAALVRELDPEHGQRDE
;
A
#
# COMPACT_ATOMS: atom_id res chain seq x y z
N MET A 1 15.71 9.28 20.31
CA MET A 1 17.08 8.72 20.11
C MET A 1 17.50 9.04 18.69
N PRO A 2 18.81 9.11 18.34
CA PRO A 2 19.19 9.29 16.95
C PRO A 2 18.66 8.15 16.10
N ALA A 3 18.42 8.40 14.80
CA ALA A 3 17.97 7.38 13.88
C ALA A 3 18.99 6.22 13.79
N PRO A 4 18.57 4.96 13.95
CA PRO A 4 19.46 3.82 13.83
C PRO A 4 19.95 3.66 12.38
N SER A 5 21.15 3.14 12.21
CA SER A 5 21.70 2.80 10.90
C SER A 5 20.88 1.71 10.20
N PRO A 6 20.98 1.57 8.86
CA PRO A 6 20.33 0.47 8.15
C PRO A 6 20.67 -0.91 8.69
N SER A 7 21.95 -1.14 9.03
CA SER A 7 22.43 -2.42 9.59
C SER A 7 21.88 -2.71 10.99
N GLU A 8 21.65 -1.68 11.81
CA GLU A 8 20.97 -1.83 13.10
C GLU A 8 19.52 -2.20 12.90
N LEU A 9 18.78 -1.49 12.03
CA LEU A 9 17.41 -1.83 11.69
C LEU A 9 17.30 -3.24 11.09
N ARG A 10 18.26 -3.66 10.24
CA ARG A 10 18.26 -5.02 9.67
C ARG A 10 18.27 -6.10 10.76
N ARG A 11 19.07 -5.92 11.82
CA ARG A 11 19.11 -6.85 12.96
C ARG A 11 17.80 -6.89 13.76
N GLU A 12 17.00 -5.85 13.67
CA GLU A 12 15.67 -5.80 14.31
C GLU A 12 14.57 -6.47 13.47
N HIS A 13 14.88 -7.01 12.29
CA HIS A 13 13.96 -7.77 11.45
C HIS A 13 14.33 -9.26 11.40
N LEU A 14 13.35 -10.10 11.00
CA LEU A 14 13.54 -11.56 10.86
C LEU A 14 13.96 -11.96 9.44
N LEU A 15 14.39 -11.00 8.64
CA LEU A 15 14.81 -11.24 7.26
C LEU A 15 16.11 -12.05 7.22
N ASP A 16 16.21 -12.96 6.25
CA ASP A 16 17.45 -13.69 5.98
C ASP A 16 18.59 -12.70 5.67
N PRO A 17 19.69 -12.70 6.43
CA PRO A 17 20.77 -11.72 6.26
C PRO A 17 21.52 -11.86 4.93
N GLU A 18 21.44 -13.01 4.25
CA GLU A 18 22.12 -13.23 2.97
C GLU A 18 21.36 -12.68 1.78
N ILE A 19 20.05 -12.37 1.94
CA ILE A 19 19.20 -11.85 0.87
C ILE A 19 19.24 -10.33 0.86
N ALA A 20 19.58 -9.72 -0.26
CA ALA A 20 19.30 -8.31 -0.52
C ALA A 20 17.78 -8.16 -0.76
N PHE A 21 17.06 -7.75 0.29
CA PHE A 21 15.60 -7.68 0.24
C PHE A 21 15.14 -6.31 -0.24
N LEU A 22 15.01 -6.13 -1.55
CA LEU A 22 14.62 -4.91 -2.25
C LEU A 22 13.13 -4.91 -2.65
N ASN A 23 12.34 -5.76 -1.99
CA ASN A 23 10.92 -5.98 -2.27
C ASN A 23 10.01 -5.71 -1.05
N HIS A 24 10.36 -4.74 -0.21
CA HIS A 24 9.53 -4.39 0.96
C HIS A 24 8.10 -4.00 0.56
N GLY A 25 7.93 -3.34 -0.58
CA GLY A 25 6.63 -2.88 -1.08
C GLY A 25 5.62 -4.01 -1.32
N SER A 26 6.03 -5.23 -1.65
CA SER A 26 5.07 -6.31 -1.89
C SER A 26 4.31 -6.71 -0.63
N PHE A 27 5.01 -7.04 0.46
CA PHE A 27 4.39 -7.58 1.67
C PHE A 27 4.87 -6.94 2.98
N GLY A 28 5.87 -6.05 2.94
CA GLY A 28 6.51 -5.51 4.13
C GLY A 28 7.34 -6.53 4.89
N ALA A 29 8.14 -6.06 5.83
CA ALA A 29 8.80 -6.88 6.84
C ALA A 29 8.43 -6.35 8.22
N CYS A 30 7.93 -7.24 9.09
CA CYS A 30 7.54 -6.88 10.44
C CYS A 30 8.80 -6.84 11.33
N PRO A 31 9.05 -5.76 12.08
CA PRO A 31 10.13 -5.71 13.06
C PRO A 31 9.96 -6.79 14.13
N ARG A 32 11.06 -7.36 14.59
CA ARG A 32 11.06 -8.41 15.62
C ARG A 32 10.27 -8.03 16.88
N PRO A 33 10.44 -6.84 17.49
CA PRO A 33 9.66 -6.48 18.67
C PRO A 33 8.14 -6.47 18.42
N VAL A 34 7.70 -6.00 17.24
CA VAL A 34 6.28 -6.00 16.84
C VAL A 34 5.79 -7.43 16.61
N PHE A 35 6.61 -8.29 15.98
CA PHE A 35 6.26 -9.69 15.77
C PHE A 35 6.14 -10.47 17.08
N GLU A 36 7.01 -10.20 18.06
CA GLU A 36 6.93 -10.78 19.40
C GLU A 36 5.64 -10.37 20.14
N ARG A 37 5.21 -9.11 19.99
CA ARG A 37 3.91 -8.66 20.49
C ARG A 37 2.74 -9.37 19.81
N TYR A 38 2.81 -9.55 18.49
CA TYR A 38 1.81 -10.33 17.75
C TYR A 38 1.66 -11.74 18.34
N GLN A 39 2.76 -12.46 18.51
CA GLN A 39 2.74 -13.80 19.11
C GLN A 39 2.26 -13.81 20.57
N ALA A 40 2.59 -12.77 21.34
CA ALA A 40 2.10 -12.63 22.71
C ALA A 40 0.59 -12.47 22.75
N ARG A 41 -0.01 -11.69 21.85
CA ARG A 41 -1.47 -11.54 21.74
C ARG A 41 -2.16 -12.86 21.35
N GLN A 42 -1.56 -13.63 20.46
CA GLN A 42 -2.09 -14.95 20.11
C GLN A 42 -2.08 -15.90 21.30
N ARG A 43 -0.99 -15.96 22.06
CA ARG A 43 -0.92 -16.78 23.29
C ARG A 43 -1.91 -16.30 24.37
N GLU A 44 -2.14 -14.99 24.47
CA GLU A 44 -3.12 -14.40 25.39
C GLU A 44 -4.55 -14.80 25.01
N LEU A 45 -4.88 -14.77 23.71
CA LEU A 45 -6.16 -15.23 23.17
C LEU A 45 -6.41 -16.70 23.54
N GLU A 46 -5.43 -17.59 23.29
CA GLU A 46 -5.59 -19.03 23.54
C GLU A 46 -5.64 -19.38 25.03
N ARG A 47 -5.16 -18.50 25.91
CA ARG A 47 -5.24 -18.73 27.35
C ARG A 47 -6.67 -18.66 27.87
N GLU A 48 -7.47 -17.71 27.38
CA GLU A 48 -8.87 -17.49 27.78
C GLU A 48 -9.64 -16.85 26.62
N PRO A 49 -10.08 -17.64 25.63
CA PRO A 49 -10.67 -17.12 24.39
C PRO A 49 -11.94 -16.31 24.62
N VAL A 50 -12.79 -16.72 25.59
CA VAL A 50 -14.06 -16.03 25.86
C VAL A 50 -13.81 -14.67 26.51
N ASP A 51 -12.89 -14.59 27.47
CA ASP A 51 -12.52 -13.31 28.09
C ASP A 51 -11.88 -12.38 27.06
N PHE A 52 -10.96 -12.90 26.26
CA PHE A 52 -10.28 -12.11 25.26
C PHE A 52 -11.23 -11.59 24.17
N LEU A 53 -11.98 -12.48 23.51
CA LEU A 53 -12.80 -12.14 22.34
C LEU A 53 -14.11 -11.44 22.71
N ALA A 54 -14.77 -11.85 23.82
CA ALA A 54 -16.08 -11.33 24.14
C ALA A 54 -16.08 -10.13 25.10
N ARG A 55 -15.09 -10.05 25.99
CA ARG A 55 -15.08 -8.98 27.02
C ARG A 55 -14.06 -7.90 26.72
N ARG A 56 -12.82 -8.27 26.35
CA ARG A 56 -11.69 -7.33 26.26
C ARG A 56 -11.43 -6.79 24.85
N LEU A 57 -11.75 -7.57 23.82
CA LEU A 57 -11.44 -7.21 22.43
C LEU A 57 -12.02 -5.85 22.01
N PRO A 58 -13.26 -5.46 22.36
CA PRO A 58 -13.79 -4.14 22.00
C PRO A 58 -12.90 -2.98 22.48
N ASP A 59 -12.44 -3.02 23.72
CA ASP A 59 -11.58 -1.98 24.29
C ASP A 59 -10.17 -2.01 23.68
N LEU A 60 -9.64 -3.20 23.41
CA LEU A 60 -8.34 -3.37 22.77
C LEU A 60 -8.36 -2.80 21.33
N LEU A 61 -9.40 -3.09 20.55
CA LEU A 61 -9.58 -2.54 19.21
C LEU A 61 -9.76 -1.03 19.24
N ASN A 62 -10.55 -0.52 20.19
CA ASN A 62 -10.75 0.92 20.33
C ASN A 62 -9.44 1.65 20.65
N SER A 63 -8.62 1.09 21.53
CA SER A 63 -7.30 1.64 21.87
C SER A 63 -6.37 1.62 20.64
N ALA A 64 -6.32 0.52 19.89
CA ALA A 64 -5.52 0.40 18.67
C ALA A 64 -5.99 1.38 17.58
N ARG A 65 -7.31 1.54 17.42
CA ARG A 65 -7.92 2.46 16.45
C ARG A 65 -7.63 3.92 16.82
N THR A 66 -7.69 4.28 18.10
CA THR A 66 -7.35 5.63 18.55
C THR A 66 -5.89 5.97 18.26
N ALA A 67 -4.97 5.04 18.48
CA ALA A 67 -3.55 5.24 18.14
C ALA A 67 -3.35 5.38 16.62
N LEU A 68 -4.02 4.57 15.82
CA LEU A 68 -3.97 4.68 14.37
C LEU A 68 -4.55 6.02 13.89
N ALA A 69 -5.72 6.41 14.38
CA ALA A 69 -6.39 7.66 14.03
C ALA A 69 -5.49 8.87 14.25
N ALA A 70 -4.84 8.93 15.41
CA ALA A 70 -3.87 9.98 15.72
C ALA A 70 -2.65 9.96 14.78
N TYR A 71 -2.23 8.78 14.31
CA TYR A 71 -1.07 8.62 13.42
C TYR A 71 -1.36 9.05 11.98
N ILE A 72 -2.58 8.81 11.47
CA ILE A 72 -2.96 9.12 10.08
C ILE A 72 -3.84 10.37 9.95
N GLY A 73 -4.11 11.09 11.05
CA GLY A 73 -4.85 12.35 11.06
C GLY A 73 -6.34 12.19 10.71
N CYS A 74 -7.11 11.47 11.53
CA CYS A 74 -8.57 11.37 11.38
C CYS A 74 -9.28 11.05 12.70
N ALA A 75 -10.62 11.09 12.68
CA ALA A 75 -11.41 10.66 13.83
C ALA A 75 -11.40 9.11 13.95
N PRO A 76 -11.26 8.55 15.18
CA PRO A 76 -11.33 7.11 15.38
C PRO A 76 -12.66 6.49 14.92
N THR A 77 -13.74 7.26 14.94
CA THR A 77 -15.08 6.84 14.49
C THR A 77 -15.16 6.61 13.00
N ASP A 78 -14.22 7.12 12.22
CA ASP A 78 -14.23 7.01 10.76
C ASP A 78 -13.34 5.87 10.25
N LEU A 79 -12.75 5.10 11.19
CA LEU A 79 -11.87 3.97 10.90
C LEU A 79 -12.49 2.64 11.29
N ALA A 80 -12.35 1.65 10.41
CA ALA A 80 -12.55 0.24 10.73
C ALA A 80 -11.31 -0.57 10.32
N PHE A 81 -10.95 -1.57 11.13
CA PHE A 81 -9.89 -2.50 10.77
C PHE A 81 -10.36 -3.51 9.72
N VAL A 82 -9.52 -3.75 8.74
CA VAL A 82 -9.68 -4.78 7.71
C VAL A 82 -8.40 -5.60 7.58
N GLN A 83 -8.44 -6.71 6.86
CA GLN A 83 -7.26 -7.56 6.68
C GLN A 83 -6.16 -6.86 5.87
N ASN A 84 -6.55 -6.08 4.87
CA ASN A 84 -5.66 -5.36 3.96
C ASN A 84 -6.44 -4.32 3.14
N ALA A 85 -5.71 -3.47 2.40
CA ALA A 85 -6.31 -2.46 1.53
C ALA A 85 -7.23 -3.05 0.47
N THR A 86 -6.90 -4.21 -0.11
CA THR A 86 -7.76 -4.89 -1.08
C THR A 86 -9.15 -5.19 -0.51
N THR A 87 -9.23 -5.62 0.75
CA THR A 87 -10.51 -5.78 1.45
C THR A 87 -11.24 -4.46 1.59
N GLY A 88 -10.53 -3.38 2.00
CA GLY A 88 -11.09 -2.04 2.12
C GLY A 88 -11.65 -1.51 0.80
N VAL A 89 -10.88 -1.61 -0.30
CA VAL A 89 -11.31 -1.21 -1.64
C VAL A 89 -12.53 -2.01 -2.10
N ASN A 90 -12.58 -3.33 -1.84
CA ASN A 90 -13.76 -4.14 -2.15
C ASN A 90 -15.00 -3.70 -1.38
N LEU A 91 -14.86 -3.33 -0.10
CA LEU A 91 -15.96 -2.79 0.69
C LEU A 91 -16.45 -1.45 0.11
N ALA A 92 -15.54 -0.52 -0.17
CA ALA A 92 -15.88 0.75 -0.79
C ALA A 92 -16.57 0.58 -2.14
N ALA A 93 -16.02 -0.26 -3.02
CA ALA A 93 -16.57 -0.48 -4.36
C ALA A 93 -18.00 -1.06 -4.34
N ARG A 94 -18.29 -1.96 -3.39
CA ARG A 94 -19.62 -2.57 -3.22
C ARG A 94 -20.63 -1.62 -2.57
N SER A 95 -20.15 -0.60 -1.88
CA SER A 95 -21.00 0.37 -1.17
C SER A 95 -21.51 1.48 -2.07
N LEU A 96 -21.03 1.57 -3.32
CA LEU A 96 -21.51 2.55 -4.29
C LEU A 96 -22.81 2.09 -4.94
N ASP A 97 -23.82 2.98 -4.99
CA ASP A 97 -25.08 2.76 -5.72
C ASP A 97 -24.88 3.00 -7.23
N LEU A 98 -24.05 2.17 -7.85
CA LEU A 98 -23.79 2.22 -9.29
C LEU A 98 -24.94 1.60 -10.10
N ARG A 99 -25.30 2.25 -11.19
CA ARG A 99 -26.38 1.84 -12.09
C ARG A 99 -25.85 1.57 -13.49
N GLN A 100 -26.70 0.95 -14.31
CA GLN A 100 -26.36 0.70 -15.71
C GLN A 100 -25.95 1.97 -16.44
N GLY A 101 -24.74 1.94 -16.99
CA GLY A 101 -24.16 3.04 -17.76
C GLY A 101 -23.36 4.06 -16.94
N ASP A 102 -23.41 3.99 -15.61
CA ASP A 102 -22.49 4.77 -14.75
C ASP A 102 -21.03 4.37 -14.99
N GLU A 103 -20.11 5.26 -14.67
CA GLU A 103 -18.69 5.04 -14.89
C GLU A 103 -17.91 5.27 -13.60
N VAL A 104 -16.93 4.37 -13.34
CA VAL A 104 -15.87 4.54 -12.34
C VAL A 104 -14.59 4.83 -13.09
N LEU A 105 -14.02 6.00 -12.84
CA LEU A 105 -12.80 6.47 -13.46
C LEU A 105 -11.59 6.04 -12.61
N ALA A 106 -10.58 5.48 -13.24
CA ALA A 106 -9.30 5.11 -12.62
C ALA A 106 -8.14 5.39 -13.57
N THR A 107 -6.90 5.35 -13.08
CA THR A 107 -5.72 5.31 -13.95
C THR A 107 -5.51 3.89 -14.47
N ASP A 108 -4.69 3.73 -15.51
CA ASP A 108 -4.17 2.42 -15.95
C ASP A 108 -2.93 1.95 -15.15
N LEU A 109 -2.60 2.67 -14.07
CA LEU A 109 -1.48 2.36 -13.17
C LEU A 109 -1.93 1.68 -11.86
N GLU A 110 -3.21 1.31 -11.76
CA GLU A 110 -3.78 0.79 -10.52
C GLU A 110 -3.34 -0.65 -10.22
N TYR A 111 -3.50 -1.05 -8.97
CA TYR A 111 -3.19 -2.43 -8.58
C TYR A 111 -4.16 -3.42 -9.20
N GLY A 112 -3.63 -4.42 -9.90
CA GLY A 112 -4.44 -5.38 -10.68
C GLY A 112 -5.55 -6.07 -9.89
N ALA A 113 -5.36 -6.39 -8.58
CA ALA A 113 -6.44 -6.96 -7.78
C ALA A 113 -7.57 -5.95 -7.50
N CYS A 114 -7.28 -4.66 -7.44
CA CYS A 114 -8.30 -3.60 -7.31
C CYS A 114 -9.02 -3.40 -8.65
N ASP A 115 -8.31 -3.45 -9.76
CA ASP A 115 -8.91 -3.46 -11.10
C ASP A 115 -9.91 -4.60 -11.27
N LEU A 116 -9.53 -5.82 -10.85
CA LEU A 116 -10.44 -6.98 -10.88
C LEU A 116 -11.67 -6.77 -9.99
N ALA A 117 -11.52 -6.11 -8.84
CA ALA A 117 -12.65 -5.79 -7.96
C ALA A 117 -13.62 -4.81 -8.63
N TRP A 118 -13.11 -3.74 -9.25
CA TRP A 118 -13.92 -2.78 -10.00
C TRP A 118 -14.58 -3.40 -11.22
N ASP A 119 -13.87 -4.22 -12.00
CA ASP A 119 -14.45 -4.95 -13.13
C ASP A 119 -15.58 -5.87 -12.68
N TRP A 120 -15.43 -6.52 -11.51
CA TRP A 120 -16.47 -7.39 -10.95
C TRP A 120 -17.71 -6.60 -10.54
N VAL A 121 -17.55 -5.47 -9.83
CA VAL A 121 -18.67 -4.60 -9.41
C VAL A 121 -19.36 -4.01 -10.63
N CYS A 122 -18.63 -3.42 -11.56
CA CYS A 122 -19.19 -2.80 -12.76
C CYS A 122 -19.97 -3.80 -13.63
N ARG A 123 -19.45 -5.03 -13.78
CA ARG A 123 -20.14 -6.09 -14.50
C ARG A 123 -21.47 -6.49 -13.86
N ARG A 124 -21.58 -6.44 -12.52
CA ARG A 124 -22.81 -6.78 -11.78
C ARG A 124 -23.86 -5.66 -11.80
N THR A 125 -23.44 -4.43 -11.85
CA THR A 125 -24.31 -3.24 -11.83
C THR A 125 -24.67 -2.73 -13.22
N GLY A 126 -23.95 -3.20 -14.25
CA GLY A 126 -24.06 -2.66 -15.62
C GLY A 126 -23.28 -1.34 -15.78
N ALA A 127 -22.50 -0.93 -14.81
CA ALA A 127 -21.59 0.20 -14.89
C ALA A 127 -20.31 -0.17 -15.70
N ARG A 128 -19.46 0.81 -15.92
CA ARG A 128 -18.20 0.67 -16.67
C ARG A 128 -17.02 1.12 -15.82
N HIS A 129 -15.95 0.34 -15.83
CA HIS A 129 -14.65 0.72 -15.28
C HIS A 129 -13.83 1.37 -16.40
N ILE A 130 -13.52 2.65 -16.26
CA ILE A 130 -12.79 3.45 -17.24
C ILE A 130 -11.35 3.61 -16.74
N ARG A 131 -10.39 2.99 -17.42
CA ARG A 131 -8.96 3.16 -17.15
C ARG A 131 -8.41 4.23 -18.07
N ALA A 132 -8.11 5.40 -17.52
CA ALA A 132 -7.48 6.50 -18.24
C ALA A 132 -6.02 6.16 -18.53
N PRO A 133 -5.56 6.20 -19.78
CA PRO A 133 -4.16 5.96 -20.10
C PRO A 133 -3.30 7.12 -19.60
N ILE A 134 -2.32 6.81 -18.73
CA ILE A 134 -1.38 7.79 -18.20
C ILE A 134 -0.08 7.73 -19.02
N PRO A 135 0.29 8.85 -19.70
CA PRO A 135 1.48 8.87 -20.53
C PRO A 135 2.75 8.83 -19.66
N LEU A 136 3.50 7.74 -19.71
CA LEU A 136 4.79 7.62 -19.05
C LEU A 136 5.92 7.78 -20.06
N PRO A 137 7.01 8.52 -19.73
CA PRO A 137 7.27 9.18 -18.44
C PRO A 137 6.49 10.47 -18.23
N LEU A 138 6.04 10.70 -16.99
CA LEU A 138 5.45 11.97 -16.58
C LEU A 138 6.53 13.05 -16.43
N ARG A 139 6.24 14.28 -16.87
CA ARG A 139 7.11 15.42 -16.68
C ARG A 139 6.69 16.27 -15.48
N ASP A 140 5.39 16.38 -15.28
CA ASP A 140 4.78 17.12 -14.17
C ASP A 140 3.63 16.30 -13.55
N PRO A 141 3.41 16.35 -12.21
CA PRO A 141 2.26 15.69 -11.59
C PRO A 141 0.90 16.12 -12.15
N GLY A 142 0.77 17.38 -12.59
CA GLY A 142 -0.44 17.91 -13.21
C GLY A 142 -0.82 17.22 -14.52
N ASP A 143 0.17 16.74 -15.29
CA ASP A 143 -0.08 15.99 -16.53
C ASP A 143 -0.90 14.73 -16.26
N LEU A 144 -0.66 14.07 -15.09
CA LEU A 144 -1.44 12.90 -14.68
C LEU A 144 -2.89 13.29 -14.36
N VAL A 145 -3.09 14.38 -13.62
CA VAL A 145 -4.44 14.86 -13.27
C VAL A 145 -5.24 15.17 -14.54
N ASP A 146 -4.60 15.86 -15.48
CA ASP A 146 -5.24 16.21 -16.75
C ASP A 146 -5.56 14.97 -17.59
N ALA A 147 -4.63 14.02 -17.70
CA ALA A 147 -4.86 12.77 -18.42
C ALA A 147 -5.98 11.95 -17.80
N LEU A 148 -6.00 11.81 -16.46
CA LEU A 148 -7.08 11.11 -15.75
C LEU A 148 -8.44 11.72 -16.08
N PHE A 149 -8.62 13.02 -15.87
CA PHE A 149 -9.92 13.66 -16.04
C PHE A 149 -10.30 13.93 -17.49
N ALA A 150 -9.39 13.82 -18.46
CA ALA A 150 -9.75 13.82 -19.87
C ALA A 150 -10.66 12.63 -20.26
N ALA A 151 -10.61 11.55 -19.51
CA ALA A 151 -11.47 10.38 -19.71
C ALA A 151 -12.82 10.47 -18.95
N ALA A 152 -13.03 11.51 -18.12
CA ALA A 152 -14.29 11.71 -17.40
C ALA A 152 -15.42 12.11 -18.34
N THR A 153 -16.63 11.63 -18.07
CA THR A 153 -17.86 11.97 -18.80
C THR A 153 -18.99 12.38 -17.83
N GLU A 154 -20.12 12.81 -18.34
CA GLU A 154 -21.33 13.09 -17.55
C GLU A 154 -21.85 11.83 -16.79
N ARG A 155 -21.41 10.64 -17.16
CA ARG A 155 -21.76 9.37 -16.53
C ARG A 155 -20.79 8.97 -15.43
N THR A 156 -19.66 9.63 -15.30
CA THR A 156 -18.71 9.36 -14.24
C THR A 156 -19.35 9.65 -12.88
N ARG A 157 -19.27 8.68 -11.94
CA ARG A 157 -19.85 8.77 -10.59
C ARG A 157 -18.79 8.70 -9.50
N ALA A 158 -17.67 8.05 -9.78
CA ALA A 158 -16.61 7.88 -8.83
C ALA A 158 -15.25 7.93 -9.51
N VAL A 159 -14.24 8.32 -8.74
CA VAL A 159 -12.83 8.20 -9.12
C VAL A 159 -12.11 7.30 -8.12
N PHE A 160 -11.36 6.33 -8.63
CA PHE A 160 -10.53 5.42 -7.87
C PHE A 160 -9.06 5.61 -8.27
N VAL A 161 -8.19 5.87 -7.30
CA VAL A 161 -6.75 6.05 -7.54
C VAL A 161 -5.92 5.51 -6.39
N SER A 162 -4.73 5.01 -6.71
CA SER A 162 -3.69 4.71 -5.73
C SER A 162 -3.04 6.00 -5.20
N HIS A 163 -2.73 6.08 -3.91
CA HIS A 163 -1.90 7.17 -3.38
C HIS A 163 -0.42 6.98 -3.77
N VAL A 164 0.05 5.74 -3.72
CA VAL A 164 1.34 5.32 -4.28
C VAL A 164 1.10 4.06 -5.09
N THR A 165 1.39 4.12 -6.37
CA THR A 165 1.10 3.02 -7.30
C THR A 165 1.93 1.78 -7.01
N SER A 166 1.35 0.61 -7.20
CA SER A 166 2.02 -0.66 -6.92
C SER A 166 3.14 -0.96 -7.91
N THR A 167 2.88 -0.85 -9.20
CA THR A 167 3.80 -1.26 -10.26
C THR A 167 4.87 -0.24 -10.52
N THR A 168 4.53 1.06 -10.58
CA THR A 168 5.47 2.12 -10.93
C THR A 168 6.15 2.78 -9.72
N GLY A 169 5.58 2.63 -8.51
CA GLY A 169 6.08 3.26 -7.29
C GLY A 169 5.89 4.79 -7.24
N LEU A 170 5.11 5.36 -8.16
CA LEU A 170 4.86 6.79 -8.22
C LEU A 170 3.89 7.22 -7.11
N VAL A 171 4.23 8.31 -6.44
CA VAL A 171 3.33 9.02 -5.51
C VAL A 171 2.44 9.91 -6.36
N LEU A 172 1.14 9.62 -6.40
CA LEU A 172 0.19 10.38 -7.19
C LEU A 172 -0.22 11.69 -6.47
N PRO A 173 -0.56 12.76 -7.22
CA PRO A 173 -1.02 14.03 -6.67
C PRO A 173 -2.47 13.93 -6.20
N VAL A 174 -2.71 13.10 -5.18
CA VAL A 174 -4.08 12.76 -4.71
C VAL A 174 -4.84 13.98 -4.22
N GLU A 175 -4.18 14.98 -3.61
CA GLU A 175 -4.84 16.23 -3.18
C GLU A 175 -5.48 16.94 -4.38
N ASP A 176 -4.77 17.07 -5.49
CA ASP A 176 -5.27 17.72 -6.71
C ASP A 176 -6.37 16.88 -7.40
N ILE A 177 -6.18 15.55 -7.43
CA ILE A 177 -7.20 14.62 -7.96
C ILE A 177 -8.50 14.75 -7.17
N LEU A 178 -8.42 14.70 -5.83
CA LEU A 178 -9.60 14.80 -4.98
C LEU A 178 -10.26 16.17 -5.04
N ALA A 179 -9.46 17.25 -5.14
CA ALA A 179 -9.97 18.60 -5.32
C ALA A 179 -10.79 18.69 -6.63
N ARG A 180 -10.25 18.16 -7.73
CA ARG A 180 -10.97 18.17 -9.03
C ARG A 180 -12.20 17.26 -9.03
N ALA A 181 -12.11 16.07 -8.42
CA ALA A 181 -13.24 15.16 -8.28
C ALA A 181 -14.40 15.79 -7.53
N ARG A 182 -14.13 16.52 -6.42
CA ARG A 182 -15.16 17.26 -5.67
C ARG A 182 -15.87 18.33 -6.51
N THR A 183 -15.14 19.04 -7.39
CA THR A 183 -15.78 20.04 -8.27
C THR A 183 -16.75 19.41 -9.29
N LEU A 184 -16.55 18.12 -9.59
CA LEU A 184 -17.39 17.34 -10.48
C LEU A 184 -18.47 16.52 -9.74
N GLY A 185 -18.50 16.59 -8.40
CA GLY A 185 -19.46 15.84 -7.58
C GLY A 185 -19.22 14.32 -7.60
N LEU A 186 -17.99 13.89 -7.82
CA LEU A 186 -17.61 12.46 -7.87
C LEU A 186 -17.29 11.93 -6.47
N VAL A 187 -17.69 10.70 -6.21
CA VAL A 187 -17.24 9.96 -5.02
C VAL A 187 -15.77 9.57 -5.21
N THR A 188 -14.98 9.72 -4.16
CA THR A 188 -13.54 9.54 -4.19
C THR A 188 -13.12 8.31 -3.39
N ILE A 189 -12.37 7.40 -4.02
CA ILE A 189 -11.84 6.20 -3.39
C ILE A 189 -10.33 6.17 -3.61
N VAL A 190 -9.56 6.09 -2.50
CA VAL A 190 -8.10 6.08 -2.55
C VAL A 190 -7.57 4.75 -2.01
N ASP A 191 -6.77 4.06 -2.84
CA ASP A 191 -5.94 2.95 -2.39
C ASP A 191 -4.63 3.48 -1.81
N GLY A 192 -4.56 3.55 -0.49
CA GLY A 192 -3.39 3.92 0.29
C GLY A 192 -2.53 2.74 0.73
N ALA A 193 -2.56 1.60 0.03
CA ALA A 193 -1.84 0.39 0.44
C ALA A 193 -0.35 0.63 0.73
N HIS A 194 0.27 1.56 0.03
CA HIS A 194 1.68 1.91 0.18
C HIS A 194 1.93 3.22 0.94
N ALA A 195 0.89 3.92 1.35
CA ALA A 195 1.02 5.28 1.89
C ALA A 195 1.44 5.34 3.38
N PRO A 196 0.83 4.56 4.33
CA PRO A 196 1.17 4.67 5.75
C PRO A 196 2.67 4.48 5.99
N SER A 197 3.29 5.44 6.66
CA SER A 197 4.74 5.49 6.95
C SER A 197 5.67 5.77 5.75
N GLN A 198 5.20 5.74 4.52
CA GLN A 198 5.99 6.12 3.35
C GLN A 198 5.78 7.60 2.98
N VAL A 199 4.55 8.07 3.12
CA VAL A 199 4.18 9.48 2.93
C VAL A 199 3.46 10.01 4.17
N ALA A 200 3.50 11.32 4.37
CA ALA A 200 2.74 11.96 5.44
C ALA A 200 1.23 11.84 5.15
N LEU A 201 0.45 11.47 6.16
CA LEU A 201 -0.99 11.33 6.05
C LEU A 201 -1.70 12.27 7.02
N ASP A 202 -2.74 12.91 6.54
CA ASP A 202 -3.75 13.63 7.29
C ASP A 202 -5.07 13.41 6.51
N LEU A 203 -5.81 12.36 6.89
CA LEU A 203 -6.97 11.92 6.12
C LEU A 203 -8.14 12.90 6.23
N ASP A 204 -8.30 13.59 7.37
CA ASP A 204 -9.32 14.63 7.52
C ASP A 204 -9.05 15.79 6.56
N ARG A 205 -7.79 16.23 6.45
CA ARG A 205 -7.39 17.28 5.51
C ARG A 205 -7.50 16.82 4.05
N LEU A 206 -7.11 15.59 3.77
CA LEU A 206 -7.19 15.01 2.44
C LEU A 206 -8.65 14.93 1.95
N GLY A 207 -9.56 14.52 2.84
CA GLY A 207 -11.00 14.52 2.61
C GLY A 207 -11.44 13.54 1.52
N ALA A 208 -10.83 12.36 1.44
CA ALA A 208 -11.33 11.27 0.60
C ALA A 208 -12.59 10.66 1.21
N ASP A 209 -13.59 10.33 0.38
CA ASP A 209 -14.81 9.66 0.87
C ASP A 209 -14.49 8.26 1.40
N TYR A 210 -13.59 7.55 0.73
CA TYR A 210 -13.06 6.24 1.15
C TYR A 210 -11.54 6.22 1.00
N TYR A 211 -10.85 5.72 2.02
CA TYR A 211 -9.41 5.52 1.99
C TYR A 211 -9.06 4.17 2.62
N ALA A 212 -8.49 3.26 1.84
CA ALA A 212 -8.04 1.95 2.34
C ALA A 212 -6.51 1.90 2.43
N GLY A 213 -5.96 1.34 3.51
CA GLY A 213 -4.50 1.26 3.67
C GLY A 213 -4.01 -0.04 4.28
N ASN A 214 -2.74 -0.37 4.00
CA ASN A 214 -2.04 -1.48 4.63
C ASN A 214 -1.15 -0.99 5.77
N LEU A 215 -1.29 -1.59 6.94
CA LEU A 215 -0.45 -1.31 8.10
C LEU A 215 0.72 -2.29 8.22
N HIS A 216 0.62 -3.45 7.52
CA HIS A 216 1.66 -4.48 7.54
C HIS A 216 2.78 -4.27 6.51
N LYS A 217 2.69 -3.24 5.64
CA LYS A 217 3.76 -2.87 4.71
C LYS A 217 4.74 -1.90 5.40
N TRP A 218 4.70 -0.62 5.08
CA TRP A 218 5.69 0.38 5.51
C TRP A 218 5.62 0.75 6.99
N LEU A 219 4.44 0.67 7.62
CA LEU A 219 4.32 0.84 9.07
C LEU A 219 4.93 -0.33 9.85
N GLY A 220 4.94 -1.54 9.27
CA GLY A 220 5.56 -2.71 9.89
C GLY A 220 4.70 -3.44 10.91
N ALA A 221 3.39 -3.24 10.97
CA ALA A 221 2.49 -4.08 11.75
C ALA A 221 2.49 -5.54 11.26
N ALA A 222 1.95 -6.47 12.02
CA ALA A 222 1.85 -7.87 11.60
C ALA A 222 0.96 -8.04 10.37
N LYS A 223 1.23 -9.09 9.56
CA LYS A 223 0.43 -9.41 8.36
C LYS A 223 -1.04 -9.64 8.74
N GLY A 224 -1.95 -9.10 7.93
CA GLY A 224 -3.38 -9.11 8.22
C GLY A 224 -3.87 -7.82 8.90
N ALA A 225 -3.02 -6.80 9.04
CA ALA A 225 -3.40 -5.48 9.52
C ALA A 225 -3.54 -4.48 8.36
N GLY A 226 -4.76 -4.00 8.18
CA GLY A 226 -5.14 -2.91 7.29
C GLY A 226 -6.29 -2.12 7.89
N PHE A 227 -6.68 -1.04 7.24
CA PHE A 227 -7.80 -0.19 7.66
C PHE A 227 -8.61 0.30 6.47
N LEU A 228 -9.85 0.66 6.74
CA LEU A 228 -10.74 1.40 5.87
C LEU A 228 -11.18 2.65 6.63
N HIS A 229 -10.86 3.82 6.10
CA HIS A 229 -11.43 5.11 6.51
C HIS A 229 -12.62 5.42 5.61
N VAL A 230 -13.70 5.91 6.19
CA VAL A 230 -14.92 6.27 5.47
C VAL A 230 -15.45 7.59 6.01
N GLY A 231 -15.67 8.56 5.12
CA GLY A 231 -16.31 9.82 5.49
C GLY A 231 -17.66 9.58 6.18
N PRO A 232 -18.01 10.35 7.23
CA PRO A 232 -19.22 10.12 8.03
C PRO A 232 -20.50 9.95 7.21
N GLU A 233 -20.64 10.70 6.13
CA GLU A 233 -21.82 10.69 5.22
C GLU A 233 -21.95 9.40 4.39
N HIS A 234 -20.90 8.59 4.33
CA HIS A 234 -20.86 7.34 3.57
C HIS A 234 -20.93 6.09 4.46
N GLN A 235 -20.75 6.23 5.79
CA GLN A 235 -20.63 5.09 6.70
C GLN A 235 -21.86 4.18 6.71
N ASP A 236 -23.07 4.77 6.64
CA ASP A 236 -24.32 4.00 6.63
C ASP A 236 -24.52 3.14 5.37
N ARG A 237 -23.79 3.44 4.30
CA ARG A 237 -23.85 2.71 3.04
C ARG A 237 -22.84 1.57 2.97
N VAL A 238 -21.90 1.49 3.91
CA VAL A 238 -20.86 0.45 3.86
C VAL A 238 -21.41 -0.85 4.41
N ASP A 239 -21.53 -1.82 3.51
CA ASP A 239 -21.91 -3.17 3.85
C ASP A 239 -20.68 -4.03 4.16
N ALA A 240 -20.76 -4.84 5.22
CA ALA A 240 -19.73 -5.81 5.52
C ALA A 240 -19.66 -6.90 4.43
N ALA A 241 -18.45 -7.38 4.16
CA ALA A 241 -18.28 -8.55 3.29
C ALA A 241 -18.97 -9.81 3.87
N ILE A 242 -19.05 -9.88 5.19
CA ILE A 242 -19.66 -10.99 5.93
C ILE A 242 -20.65 -10.41 6.95
N VAL A 243 -21.93 -10.70 6.79
CA VAL A 243 -22.96 -10.34 7.74
C VAL A 243 -22.89 -11.27 8.96
N SER A 244 -22.76 -10.69 10.15
CA SER A 244 -22.65 -11.44 11.41
C SER A 244 -23.20 -10.58 12.59
N TRP A 245 -22.77 -10.85 13.82
CA TRP A 245 -23.23 -10.18 15.06
C TRP A 245 -23.02 -8.65 15.07
N GLY A 246 -22.26 -8.09 14.14
CA GLY A 246 -22.16 -6.64 13.93
C GLY A 246 -23.36 -6.03 13.19
N TYR A 247 -24.32 -6.82 12.69
CA TYR A 247 -25.50 -6.36 11.95
C TYR A 247 -26.75 -6.31 12.80
N VAL A 248 -26.65 -5.77 14.03
CA VAL A 248 -27.79 -5.50 14.90
C VAL A 248 -28.22 -4.04 14.75
N GLU A 249 -29.49 -3.75 15.08
CA GLU A 249 -30.01 -2.38 15.09
C GLU A 249 -29.14 -1.47 15.99
N GLY A 250 -28.74 -0.31 15.49
CA GLY A 250 -27.87 0.65 16.19
C GLY A 250 -26.39 0.29 16.20
N ALA A 251 -25.95 -0.76 15.49
CA ALA A 251 -24.53 -1.08 15.36
C ALA A 251 -23.76 0.04 14.63
N THR A 252 -22.59 0.35 15.14
CA THR A 252 -21.66 1.32 14.53
C THR A 252 -21.08 0.77 13.22
N PHE A 253 -20.51 1.67 12.41
CA PHE A 253 -19.75 1.30 11.22
C PHE A 253 -18.65 0.27 11.53
N GLN A 254 -17.88 0.49 12.60
CA GLN A 254 -16.81 -0.40 13.06
C GLN A 254 -17.34 -1.79 13.38
N GLU A 255 -18.44 -1.88 14.15
CA GLU A 255 -19.03 -3.16 14.52
C GLU A 255 -19.50 -3.95 13.32
N ARG A 256 -20.10 -3.29 12.33
CA ARG A 256 -20.53 -3.96 11.09
C ARG A 256 -19.34 -4.56 10.33
N ILE A 257 -18.23 -3.84 10.26
CA ILE A 257 -17.05 -4.27 9.48
C ILE A 257 -16.17 -5.26 10.27
N GLU A 258 -16.02 -5.10 11.59
CA GLU A 258 -15.04 -5.86 12.37
C GLU A 258 -15.62 -7.15 12.98
N ARG A 259 -16.93 -7.23 13.26
CA ARG A 259 -17.58 -8.40 13.85
C ARG A 259 -18.03 -9.41 12.78
N GLN A 260 -17.09 -10.03 12.11
CA GLN A 260 -17.30 -10.97 10.98
C GLN A 260 -17.28 -12.45 11.38
N GLY A 261 -17.44 -12.78 12.66
CA GLY A 261 -17.29 -14.14 13.22
C GLY A 261 -15.96 -14.30 13.95
N THR A 262 -15.72 -15.49 14.49
CA THR A 262 -14.51 -15.79 15.24
C THR A 262 -13.28 -15.75 14.35
N ARG A 263 -12.27 -14.98 14.75
CA ARG A 263 -11.01 -14.79 14.04
C ARG A 263 -9.89 -14.34 14.99
N ASP A 264 -8.65 -14.47 14.58
CA ASP A 264 -7.51 -13.92 15.26
C ASP A 264 -7.40 -12.39 14.98
N PRO A 265 -7.59 -11.50 15.97
CA PRO A 265 -7.44 -10.06 15.83
C PRO A 265 -6.03 -9.56 16.12
N ALA A 266 -5.08 -10.44 16.48
CA ALA A 266 -3.78 -10.08 17.01
C ALA A 266 -2.99 -9.14 16.09
N ALA A 267 -3.14 -9.29 14.77
CA ALA A 267 -2.46 -8.41 13.82
C ALA A 267 -2.88 -6.93 13.98
N TRP A 268 -4.16 -6.66 14.17
CA TRP A 268 -4.68 -5.30 14.39
C TRP A 268 -4.19 -4.70 15.71
N LEU A 269 -4.05 -5.55 16.73
CA LEU A 269 -3.59 -5.13 18.05
C LEU A 269 -2.09 -4.82 18.12
N THR A 270 -1.32 -5.12 17.05
CA THR A 270 0.10 -4.71 16.93
C THR A 270 0.30 -3.33 16.34
N VAL A 271 -0.77 -2.66 15.89
CA VAL A 271 -0.65 -1.34 15.26
C VAL A 271 -0.03 -0.29 16.19
N PRO A 272 -0.44 -0.17 17.46
CA PRO A 272 0.21 0.74 18.39
C PRO A 272 1.70 0.40 18.62
N ASP A 273 2.05 -0.90 18.66
CA ASP A 273 3.44 -1.33 18.83
C ASP A 273 4.29 -0.95 17.60
N ALA A 274 3.74 -1.04 16.38
CA ALA A 274 4.41 -0.63 15.15
C ALA A 274 4.61 0.89 15.08
N ILE A 275 3.60 1.68 15.47
CA ILE A 275 3.71 3.14 15.60
C ILE A 275 4.78 3.50 16.64
N GLY A 276 4.76 2.86 17.80
CA GLY A 276 5.74 3.06 18.87
C GLY A 276 7.17 2.71 18.43
N PHE A 277 7.34 1.59 17.69
CA PHE A 277 8.63 1.19 17.14
C PHE A 277 9.26 2.28 16.28
N GLN A 278 8.46 2.94 15.43
CA GLN A 278 8.91 4.03 14.59
C GLN A 278 9.16 5.32 15.40
N ALA A 279 8.24 5.69 16.30
CA ALA A 279 8.34 6.90 17.11
C ALA A 279 9.59 6.92 18.02
N GLU A 280 10.04 5.77 18.49
CA GLU A 280 11.25 5.64 19.32
C GLU A 280 12.57 5.80 18.55
N ARG A 281 12.53 5.85 17.18
CA ARG A 281 13.71 5.70 16.32
C ARG A 281 13.94 6.83 15.33
N ASP A 282 13.41 8.04 15.60
CA ASP A 282 13.53 9.17 14.66
C ASP A 282 13.20 8.76 13.21
N TRP A 283 11.97 8.28 13.02
CA TRP A 283 11.57 7.66 11.75
C TRP A 283 11.52 8.64 10.59
N ASP A 284 11.46 9.93 10.86
CA ASP A 284 11.55 10.97 9.82
C ASP A 284 12.92 10.93 9.14
N ASP A 285 14.01 10.87 9.93
CA ASP A 285 15.36 10.71 9.36
C ASP A 285 15.54 9.37 8.65
N VAL A 286 14.96 8.29 9.18
CA VAL A 286 14.97 6.97 8.52
C VAL A 286 14.29 7.04 7.15
N ARG A 287 13.12 7.68 7.05
CA ARG A 287 12.40 7.88 5.77
C ARG A 287 13.20 8.73 4.79
N ASP A 288 13.74 9.85 5.26
CA ASP A 288 14.50 10.76 4.42
C ASP A 288 15.78 10.10 3.87
N ARG A 289 16.48 9.34 4.69
CA ARG A 289 17.62 8.54 4.25
C ARG A 289 17.21 7.49 3.22
N SER A 290 16.13 6.76 3.45
CA SER A 290 15.62 5.75 2.52
C SER A 290 15.18 6.39 1.20
N ARG A 291 14.54 7.55 1.25
CA ARG A 291 14.17 8.33 0.05
C ARG A 291 15.39 8.75 -0.74
N ARG A 292 16.41 9.29 -0.09
CA ARG A 292 17.68 9.65 -0.77
C ARG A 292 18.31 8.45 -1.46
N LEU A 293 18.39 7.30 -0.76
CA LEU A 293 18.91 6.07 -1.36
C LEU A 293 18.04 5.57 -2.53
N THR A 294 16.71 5.74 -2.45
CA THR A 294 15.81 5.41 -3.58
C THR A 294 16.12 6.26 -4.81
N HIS A 295 16.29 7.56 -4.63
CA HIS A 295 16.64 8.47 -5.74
C HIS A 295 18.00 8.16 -6.36
N GLU A 296 19.01 7.85 -5.52
CA GLU A 296 20.34 7.45 -5.99
C GLU A 296 20.26 6.14 -6.79
N ALA A 297 19.65 5.11 -6.21
CA ALA A 297 19.50 3.82 -6.84
C ALA A 297 18.70 3.88 -8.15
N ARG A 298 17.64 4.71 -8.20
CA ARG A 298 16.89 4.93 -9.43
C ARG A 298 17.74 5.54 -10.54
N ARG A 299 18.57 6.54 -10.22
CA ARG A 299 19.51 7.12 -11.19
C ARG A 299 20.52 6.10 -11.69
N ASP A 300 21.16 5.39 -10.76
CA ASP A 300 22.14 4.37 -11.12
C ASP A 300 21.54 3.26 -12.01
N LEU A 301 20.30 2.85 -11.73
CA LEU A 301 19.57 1.88 -12.55
C LEU A 301 19.20 2.45 -13.92
N CYS A 302 18.73 3.69 -14.01
CA CYS A 302 18.44 4.33 -15.30
C CYS A 302 19.71 4.47 -16.15
N ASP A 303 20.82 4.89 -15.55
CA ASP A 303 22.11 5.03 -16.22
C ASP A 303 22.64 3.67 -16.73
N LEU A 304 22.55 2.62 -15.88
CA LEU A 304 22.95 1.27 -16.25
C LEU A 304 22.13 0.70 -17.40
N LEU A 305 20.81 0.94 -17.38
CA LEU A 305 19.86 0.36 -18.33
C LEU A 305 19.66 1.22 -19.58
N GLY A 306 20.20 2.44 -19.61
CA GLY A 306 20.02 3.38 -20.72
C GLY A 306 18.56 3.85 -20.86
N THR A 307 17.82 3.96 -19.75
CA THR A 307 16.40 4.32 -19.73
C THR A 307 16.18 5.61 -18.94
N GLU A 308 15.04 6.25 -19.13
CA GLU A 308 14.67 7.44 -18.39
C GLU A 308 13.74 7.12 -17.20
N PRO A 309 13.74 7.95 -16.13
CA PRO A 309 12.83 7.79 -15.01
C PRO A 309 11.36 7.90 -15.46
N LEU A 310 10.46 7.13 -14.83
CA LEU A 310 9.02 7.15 -15.15
C LEU A 310 8.29 8.44 -14.74
N GLY A 311 8.90 9.25 -13.88
CA GLY A 311 8.34 10.52 -13.42
C GLY A 311 9.37 11.34 -12.65
N PRO A 312 9.05 12.60 -12.29
CA PRO A 312 9.95 13.48 -11.59
C PRO A 312 10.26 13.01 -10.16
N ASP A 313 11.36 13.51 -9.58
CA ASP A 313 11.79 13.18 -8.22
C ASP A 313 10.72 13.47 -7.16
N SER A 314 9.88 14.48 -7.38
CA SER A 314 8.76 14.82 -6.48
C SER A 314 7.71 13.72 -6.35
N MET A 315 7.61 12.81 -7.32
CA MET A 315 6.69 11.67 -7.32
C MET A 315 7.34 10.38 -6.82
N VAL A 316 8.50 10.44 -6.17
CA VAL A 316 9.22 9.26 -5.65
C VAL A 316 9.37 9.36 -4.14
N ALA A 317 8.95 8.31 -3.44
CA ALA A 317 9.19 8.15 -2.00
C ALA A 317 10.25 7.05 -1.75
N GLN A 318 9.85 5.92 -1.18
CA GLN A 318 10.72 4.78 -0.88
C GLN A 318 10.58 3.63 -1.90
N MET A 319 9.82 3.87 -2.98
CA MET A 319 9.68 2.96 -4.12
C MET A 319 9.96 3.71 -5.41
N ALA A 320 10.55 2.99 -6.36
CA ALA A 320 10.69 3.46 -7.73
C ALA A 320 10.71 2.27 -8.69
N ALA A 321 10.12 2.42 -9.86
CA ALA A 321 10.33 1.46 -10.94
C ALA A 321 11.18 2.07 -12.03
N VAL A 322 11.94 1.24 -12.70
CA VAL A 322 12.71 1.56 -13.89
C VAL A 322 12.32 0.62 -15.01
N ARG A 323 12.32 1.11 -16.25
CA ARG A 323 12.02 0.30 -17.43
C ARG A 323 13.25 -0.50 -17.82
N LEU A 324 13.09 -1.78 -18.05
CA LEU A 324 14.10 -2.61 -18.66
C LEU A 324 14.20 -2.29 -20.16
N PRO A 325 15.39 -2.37 -20.77
CA PRO A 325 15.57 -2.07 -22.20
C PRO A 325 14.83 -3.08 -23.13
N ARG A 326 14.47 -4.22 -22.58
CA ARG A 326 13.67 -5.28 -23.22
C ARG A 326 12.97 -6.11 -22.16
N PRO A 327 11.85 -6.77 -22.47
CA PRO A 327 11.23 -7.75 -21.57
C PRO A 327 12.27 -8.81 -21.15
N ALA A 328 12.25 -9.20 -19.89
CA ALA A 328 13.21 -10.14 -19.31
C ALA A 328 12.49 -11.20 -18.47
N ASP A 329 11.82 -12.13 -19.15
CA ASP A 329 11.08 -13.21 -18.50
C ASP A 329 11.96 -14.00 -17.53
N GLY A 330 11.44 -14.26 -16.33
CA GLY A 330 12.15 -14.98 -15.28
C GLY A 330 13.34 -14.24 -14.67
N LEU A 331 13.52 -12.93 -14.94
CA LEU A 331 14.64 -12.16 -14.37
C LEU A 331 14.58 -12.11 -12.85
N SER A 332 13.40 -11.94 -12.26
CA SER A 332 13.23 -11.94 -10.80
C SER A 332 13.74 -13.23 -10.16
N GLU A 333 13.38 -14.37 -10.74
CA GLU A 333 13.80 -15.70 -10.30
C GLU A 333 15.30 -15.90 -10.46
N ARG A 334 15.90 -15.46 -11.57
CA ARG A 334 17.36 -15.56 -11.77
C ARG A 334 18.13 -14.66 -10.80
N LEU A 335 17.66 -13.43 -10.56
CA LEU A 335 18.25 -12.52 -9.56
C LEU A 335 18.21 -13.13 -8.18
N PHE A 336 17.10 -13.77 -7.81
CA PHE A 336 17.01 -14.47 -6.52
C PHE A 336 17.92 -15.69 -6.44
N ALA A 337 17.84 -16.60 -7.42
CA ALA A 337 18.57 -17.86 -7.39
C ALA A 337 20.09 -17.68 -7.52
N GLY A 338 20.53 -16.84 -8.46
CA GLY A 338 21.94 -16.65 -8.79
C GLY A 338 22.64 -15.60 -7.92
N HIS A 339 21.92 -14.60 -7.42
CA HIS A 339 22.52 -13.43 -6.79
C HIS A 339 21.95 -13.10 -5.39
N ARG A 340 20.96 -13.86 -4.89
CA ARG A 340 20.31 -13.62 -3.60
C ARG A 340 19.71 -12.20 -3.50
N VAL A 341 19.14 -11.71 -4.60
CA VAL A 341 18.47 -10.43 -4.69
C VAL A 341 16.97 -10.66 -4.86
N GLU A 342 16.18 -10.25 -3.89
CA GLU A 342 14.71 -10.31 -3.92
C GLU A 342 14.17 -8.99 -4.44
N ILE A 343 13.72 -8.94 -5.69
CA ILE A 343 13.16 -7.76 -6.35
C ILE A 343 12.11 -8.18 -7.38
N PRO A 344 10.93 -7.54 -7.44
CA PRO A 344 9.92 -7.87 -8.43
C PRO A 344 10.25 -7.25 -9.79
N VAL A 345 9.99 -8.03 -10.82
CA VAL A 345 9.98 -7.61 -12.23
C VAL A 345 8.62 -8.02 -12.79
N GLU A 346 7.87 -7.05 -13.28
CA GLU A 346 6.57 -7.25 -13.92
C GLU A 346 6.63 -6.65 -15.32
N ASP A 347 6.40 -7.48 -16.35
CA ASP A 347 6.59 -7.12 -17.74
C ASP A 347 8.01 -6.56 -18.00
N GLU A 348 8.11 -5.28 -18.28
CA GLU A 348 9.37 -4.56 -18.49
C GLU A 348 9.73 -3.61 -17.33
N LEU A 349 9.04 -3.69 -16.19
CA LEU A 349 9.30 -2.83 -15.04
C LEU A 349 9.99 -3.59 -13.92
N LEU A 350 11.16 -3.12 -13.53
CA LEU A 350 11.86 -3.55 -12.32
C LEU A 350 11.54 -2.56 -11.21
N ARG A 351 10.86 -3.02 -10.12
CA ARG A 351 10.42 -2.15 -9.03
C ARG A 351 11.28 -2.30 -7.79
N LEU A 352 12.05 -1.28 -7.49
CA LEU A 352 12.85 -1.16 -6.27
C LEU A 352 12.00 -0.71 -5.08
N SER A 353 12.26 -1.27 -3.90
CA SER A 353 11.70 -0.83 -2.62
C SER A 353 12.83 -0.67 -1.58
N VAL A 354 13.06 0.54 -1.10
CA VAL A 354 14.09 0.88 -0.13
C VAL A 354 13.46 1.11 1.25
N ALA A 355 13.57 0.12 2.12
CA ALA A 355 13.13 0.24 3.51
C ALA A 355 14.25 0.80 4.41
N GLY A 356 13.92 1.16 5.64
CA GLY A 356 14.88 1.75 6.59
C GLY A 356 16.13 0.88 6.84
N TYR A 357 16.04 -0.40 6.60
CA TYR A 357 17.13 -1.38 6.74
C TYR A 357 17.90 -1.68 5.45
N THR A 358 17.50 -1.10 4.32
CA THR A 358 18.18 -1.30 3.02
C THR A 358 19.50 -0.55 3.00
N THR A 359 20.58 -1.20 2.57
CA THR A 359 21.91 -0.62 2.50
C THR A 359 22.34 -0.31 1.07
N ARG A 360 23.37 0.52 0.90
CA ARG A 360 23.96 0.81 -0.39
C ARG A 360 24.58 -0.45 -1.03
N GLU A 361 25.18 -1.33 -0.22
CA GLU A 361 25.76 -2.58 -0.68
C GLU A 361 24.73 -3.53 -1.29
N GLU A 362 23.48 -3.51 -0.80
CA GLU A 362 22.38 -4.29 -1.40
C GLU A 362 22.01 -3.73 -2.79
N ILE A 363 22.04 -2.41 -2.97
CA ILE A 363 21.83 -1.77 -4.29
C ILE A 363 22.99 -2.10 -5.23
N ASP A 364 24.24 -2.03 -4.77
CA ASP A 364 25.41 -2.37 -5.58
C ASP A 364 25.39 -3.84 -6.02
N ARG A 365 24.90 -4.75 -5.14
CA ARG A 365 24.66 -6.16 -5.49
C ARG A 365 23.63 -6.30 -6.62
N LEU A 366 22.52 -5.56 -6.56
CA LEU A 366 21.52 -5.55 -7.63
C LEU A 366 22.13 -5.07 -8.96
N LEU A 367 22.85 -3.95 -8.95
CA LEU A 367 23.47 -3.40 -10.15
C LEU A 367 24.45 -4.40 -10.79
N ALA A 368 25.31 -5.02 -9.97
CA ALA A 368 26.27 -6.03 -10.43
C ALA A 368 25.58 -7.30 -10.99
N ALA A 369 24.43 -7.69 -10.39
CA ALA A 369 23.63 -8.82 -10.86
C ALA A 369 22.99 -8.51 -12.21
N LEU A 370 22.40 -7.31 -12.37
CA LEU A 370 21.77 -6.89 -13.63
C LEU A 370 22.76 -6.84 -14.81
N VAL A 371 24.00 -6.37 -14.58
CA VAL A 371 25.06 -6.41 -15.59
C VAL A 371 25.27 -7.83 -16.11
N ARG A 372 25.27 -8.84 -15.26
CA ARG A 372 25.48 -10.24 -15.64
C ARG A 372 24.26 -10.85 -16.31
N GLU A 373 23.06 -10.58 -15.80
CA GLU A 373 21.82 -11.20 -16.29
C GLU A 373 21.31 -10.59 -17.61
N LEU A 374 21.66 -9.35 -17.90
CA LEU A 374 21.26 -8.64 -19.12
C LEU A 374 22.33 -8.64 -20.21
N ASP A 375 23.53 -9.18 -19.94
CA ASP A 375 24.59 -9.35 -20.94
C ASP A 375 24.13 -10.32 -22.03
N PRO A 376 24.16 -9.93 -23.32
CA PRO A 376 23.77 -10.79 -24.44
C PRO A 376 24.59 -12.08 -24.58
N GLU A 377 25.82 -12.10 -24.05
CA GLU A 377 26.71 -13.27 -24.15
C GLU A 377 26.38 -14.39 -23.14
N HIS A 378 25.61 -14.10 -22.08
CA HIS A 378 25.22 -15.12 -21.10
C HIS A 378 24.07 -16.02 -21.55
N GLY A 379 23.17 -15.54 -22.40
CA GLY A 379 22.03 -16.32 -22.93
C GLY A 379 22.39 -17.41 -23.96
N GLN A 380 23.64 -17.52 -24.36
CA GLN A 380 24.09 -18.51 -25.36
C GLN A 380 24.85 -19.70 -24.76
N ARG A 381 25.01 -19.81 -23.45
CA ARG A 381 25.80 -20.89 -22.80
C ARG A 381 24.95 -22.02 -22.22
N ASP A 382 23.64 -21.92 -22.22
CA ASP A 382 22.71 -22.92 -21.64
C ASP A 382 21.81 -23.59 -22.72
N GLU A 383 22.19 -23.58 -24.03
CA GLU A 383 21.58 -24.41 -25.06
C GLU A 383 22.47 -25.61 -25.46
#